data_482ae9d0f8771fbaca70782103cb586c
#
_entry.id   482ae9d0f8771fbaca70782103cb586c
#
_cell.length_a   1.000
_cell.length_b   1.000
_cell.length_c   1.000
_cell.angle_alpha   90.00
_cell.angle_beta   90.00
_cell.angle_gamma   90.00
#
_symmetry.space_group_name_H-M   'P 1'
#
loop_
_entity.id
_entity.type
_entity.pdbx_description
1 polymer ?
#
loop_
_entity_poly.entity_id
_entity_poly.type
_entity_poly.pdbx_seq_one_letter_code
_entity_poly.pdbx_strand_id
1 'polypeptide(L)'
;MAPSKRRKTSDVSGNASAGVQTRRSASARGDPPDAPDADLDAEPEELLCPITRTMFRDPVVVVDSGHTYERSAILSHFGRNGARDPLTRRALSSTKVMTLWSMRNVVQAWLDKHPSVTPDGWDSRELLEPSKDDGTFDDEGDVGVLRTWRAMC
;
A
#
# COMPACT_ATOMS: atom_id res chain seq x y z
N MET A 1 -40.57 -33.92 -49.18
CA MET A 1 -40.97 -32.96 -50.25
C MET A 1 -40.12 -31.74 -50.17
N ALA A 2 -39.09 -31.69 -50.98
CA ALA A 2 -38.45 -30.42 -51.35
C ALA A 2 -39.23 -29.82 -52.53
N PRO A 3 -39.08 -28.52 -52.91
CA PRO A 3 -37.93 -27.98 -53.58
C PRO A 3 -37.60 -26.50 -53.19
N SER A 4 -36.30 -26.10 -53.09
CA SER A 4 -35.43 -25.62 -54.15
C SER A 4 -35.95 -24.44 -55.00
N LYS A 5 -35.18 -23.33 -54.99
CA LYS A 5 -34.73 -22.49 -56.13
C LYS A 5 -34.24 -21.15 -55.60
N ARG A 6 -32.95 -20.86 -55.75
CA ARG A 6 -32.13 -20.38 -56.85
C ARG A 6 -32.17 -18.86 -57.10
N ARG A 7 -30.95 -18.27 -57.01
CA ARG A 7 -30.27 -17.25 -57.84
C ARG A 7 -30.80 -15.83 -57.73
N LYS A 8 -29.95 -14.82 -57.64
CA LYS A 8 -28.96 -14.38 -58.66
C LYS A 8 -27.98 -13.35 -58.11
N THR A 9 -26.80 -13.51 -58.53
CA THR A 9 -25.67 -12.60 -58.67
C THR A 9 -26.02 -11.27 -59.35
N SER A 10 -25.35 -10.19 -59.00
CA SER A 10 -24.78 -9.25 -59.94
C SER A 10 -23.67 -8.43 -59.31
N ASP A 11 -22.52 -8.62 -59.88
CA ASP A 11 -21.37 -7.75 -59.86
C ASP A 11 -21.75 -6.31 -60.24
N VAL A 12 -21.10 -5.35 -59.63
CA VAL A 12 -20.59 -4.17 -60.31
C VAL A 12 -19.33 -3.67 -59.60
N SER A 13 -18.28 -3.80 -60.35
CA SER A 13 -17.01 -3.14 -60.25
C SER A 13 -17.13 -1.63 -60.10
N GLY A 14 -16.36 -1.03 -59.23
CA GLY A 14 -16.26 0.43 -59.09
C GLY A 14 -14.97 0.80 -58.35
N ASN A 15 -13.91 0.79 -59.09
CA ASN A 15 -12.60 1.32 -58.76
C ASN A 15 -12.69 2.81 -58.48
N ALA A 16 -12.25 3.28 -57.30
CA ALA A 16 -11.80 4.66 -57.12
C ALA A 16 -10.71 4.72 -56.08
N SER A 17 -9.52 4.76 -56.53
CA SER A 17 -8.31 5.20 -55.91
C SER A 17 -8.49 6.60 -55.32
N ALA A 18 -8.32 6.78 -54.02
CA ALA A 18 -8.02 8.09 -53.43
C ALA A 18 -7.41 7.97 -52.07
N GLY A 19 -6.12 8.26 -51.97
CA GLY A 19 -5.54 9.04 -50.92
C GLY A 19 -5.48 8.39 -49.52
N VAL A 20 -4.51 7.54 -49.30
CA VAL A 20 -3.98 7.33 -47.94
C VAL A 20 -3.32 8.64 -47.47
N GLN A 21 -4.09 9.50 -46.84
CA GLN A 21 -3.51 10.53 -46.01
C GLN A 21 -3.19 9.90 -44.67
N THR A 22 -1.93 9.49 -44.56
CA THR A 22 -1.30 9.28 -43.26
C THR A 22 -1.33 10.59 -42.48
N ARG A 23 -2.38 10.76 -41.71
CA ARG A 23 -2.37 11.75 -40.64
C ARG A 23 -1.37 11.25 -39.65
N ARG A 24 -0.16 11.78 -39.74
CA ARG A 24 0.81 11.78 -38.65
C ARG A 24 0.10 12.42 -37.47
N SER A 25 -0.43 11.59 -36.57
CA SER A 25 -0.78 12.02 -35.25
C SER A 25 0.54 12.43 -34.61
N ALA A 26 0.79 13.71 -34.57
CA ALA A 26 1.76 14.29 -33.68
C ALA A 26 1.34 13.84 -32.30
N SER A 27 2.07 12.90 -31.73
CA SER A 27 2.09 12.67 -30.29
C SER A 27 2.54 13.98 -29.69
N ALA A 28 1.58 14.82 -29.36
CA ALA A 28 1.79 15.78 -28.30
C ALA A 28 2.11 14.93 -27.06
N ARG A 29 3.39 14.77 -26.81
CA ARG A 29 3.85 14.51 -25.44
C ARG A 29 3.42 15.74 -24.68
N GLY A 30 2.21 15.70 -24.16
CA GLY A 30 1.83 16.55 -23.06
C GLY A 30 2.78 16.16 -21.95
N ASP A 31 3.74 17.02 -21.67
CA ASP A 31 4.38 17.02 -20.38
C ASP A 31 3.23 16.93 -19.35
N PRO A 32 3.33 16.05 -18.34
CA PRO A 32 2.36 16.06 -17.26
C PRO A 32 2.29 17.50 -16.76
N PRO A 33 1.08 18.04 -16.49
CA PRO A 33 0.95 19.38 -15.97
C PRO A 33 1.91 19.47 -14.80
N ASP A 34 2.77 20.48 -14.85
CA ASP A 34 3.66 20.90 -13.78
C ASP A 34 2.86 20.72 -12.50
N ALA A 35 3.22 19.68 -11.73
CA ALA A 35 2.60 19.48 -10.44
C ALA A 35 2.87 20.76 -9.67
N PRO A 36 1.86 21.45 -9.10
CA PRO A 36 2.11 22.64 -8.31
C PRO A 36 3.20 22.26 -7.33
N ASP A 37 4.17 23.13 -7.17
CA ASP A 37 5.28 22.97 -6.23
C ASP A 37 4.72 22.33 -4.97
N ALA A 38 4.78 21.00 -4.93
CA ALA A 38 4.40 20.24 -3.75
C ALA A 38 5.35 20.76 -2.70
N ASP A 39 4.79 21.38 -1.66
CA ASP A 39 5.56 21.91 -0.55
C ASP A 39 6.67 20.90 -0.27
N LEU A 40 7.91 21.28 -0.52
CA LEU A 40 9.06 20.37 -0.44
C LEU A 40 9.17 19.73 0.95
N ASP A 41 8.44 20.30 1.92
CA ASP A 41 8.35 19.86 3.29
C ASP A 41 7.03 19.07 3.59
N ALA A 42 6.16 18.87 2.60
CA ALA A 42 4.93 18.11 2.80
C ALA A 42 5.23 16.62 3.00
N GLU A 43 4.56 16.02 3.97
CA GLU A 43 4.65 14.59 4.24
C GLU A 43 4.00 13.79 3.12
N PRO A 44 4.71 12.86 2.46
CA PRO A 44 4.13 12.02 1.43
C PRO A 44 3.02 11.13 1.97
N GLU A 45 1.88 11.07 1.30
CA GLU A 45 0.74 10.26 1.73
C GLU A 45 1.08 8.77 1.90
N GLU A 46 2.05 8.27 1.12
CA GLU A 46 2.54 6.90 1.19
C GLU A 46 3.25 6.57 2.50
N LEU A 47 3.71 7.59 3.22
CA LEU A 47 4.38 7.46 4.51
C LEU A 47 3.43 7.69 5.70
N LEU A 48 2.14 7.92 5.42
CA LEU A 48 1.14 8.14 6.46
C LEU A 48 0.39 6.85 6.81
N CYS A 49 0.21 6.64 8.11
CA CYS A 49 -0.62 5.56 8.60
C CYS A 49 -2.10 5.81 8.30
N PRO A 50 -2.83 4.88 7.68
CA PRO A 50 -4.25 5.08 7.34
C PRO A 50 -5.18 5.21 8.55
N ILE A 51 -4.73 4.81 9.75
CA ILE A 51 -5.50 4.96 10.98
C ILE A 51 -5.26 6.32 11.63
N THR A 52 -3.99 6.70 11.84
CA THR A 52 -3.62 7.92 12.56
C THR A 52 -3.50 9.14 11.68
N ARG A 53 -3.30 8.94 10.36
CA ARG A 53 -3.03 10.01 9.39
C ARG A 53 -1.73 10.78 9.69
N THR A 54 -0.85 10.19 10.44
CA THR A 54 0.50 10.71 10.74
C THR A 54 1.55 9.81 10.11
N MET A 55 2.76 10.34 9.91
CA MET A 55 3.87 9.58 9.37
C MET A 55 4.20 8.36 10.25
N PHE A 56 4.54 7.26 9.60
CA PHE A 56 4.90 6.02 10.29
C PHE A 56 6.14 6.20 11.15
N ARG A 57 6.03 5.84 12.43
CA ARG A 57 7.13 5.82 13.38
C ARG A 57 7.59 4.40 13.73
N ASP A 58 6.66 3.47 13.79
CA ASP A 58 6.90 2.02 13.91
C ASP A 58 5.96 1.24 12.98
N PRO A 59 6.24 1.27 11.65
CA PRO A 59 5.37 0.63 10.67
C PRO A 59 5.42 -0.89 10.79
N VAL A 60 4.24 -1.49 10.83
CA VAL A 60 4.04 -2.93 10.83
C VAL A 60 3.09 -3.36 9.73
N VAL A 61 3.30 -4.55 9.20
CA VAL A 61 2.37 -5.19 8.28
C VAL A 61 1.54 -6.23 9.03
N VAL A 62 0.23 -6.22 8.82
CA VAL A 62 -0.67 -7.29 9.27
C VAL A 62 -0.47 -8.47 8.33
N VAL A 63 0.01 -9.59 8.85
CA VAL A 63 0.43 -10.75 8.03
C VAL A 63 -0.72 -11.31 7.18
N ASP A 64 -1.92 -11.31 7.72
CA ASP A 64 -3.11 -11.89 7.07
C ASP A 64 -3.68 -11.01 5.95
N SER A 65 -3.64 -9.69 6.09
CA SER A 65 -4.17 -8.75 5.09
C SER A 65 -3.11 -8.12 4.20
N GLY A 66 -1.85 -8.11 4.61
CA GLY A 66 -0.77 -7.43 3.91
C GLY A 66 -0.79 -5.90 4.03
N HIS A 67 -1.72 -5.33 4.78
CA HIS A 67 -1.80 -3.89 4.97
C HIS A 67 -0.84 -3.39 6.05
N THR A 68 -0.34 -2.17 5.83
CA THR A 68 0.62 -1.52 6.73
C THR A 68 -0.07 -0.50 7.62
N TYR A 69 0.28 -0.52 8.90
CA TYR A 69 -0.25 0.38 9.91
C TYR A 69 0.83 0.78 10.91
N GLU A 70 0.58 1.83 11.67
CA GLU A 70 1.35 2.13 12.87
C GLU A 70 1.07 1.06 13.94
N ARG A 71 2.11 0.49 14.57
CA ARG A 71 1.98 -0.62 15.53
C ARG A 71 1.01 -0.30 16.66
N SER A 72 1.17 0.83 17.32
CA SER A 72 0.30 1.24 18.43
C SER A 72 -1.16 1.37 18.01
N ALA A 73 -1.40 1.90 16.81
CA ALA A 73 -2.74 2.10 16.29
C ALA A 73 -3.45 0.79 15.95
N ILE A 74 -2.75 -0.13 15.26
CA ILE A 74 -3.36 -1.41 14.89
C ILE A 74 -3.61 -2.32 16.09
N LEU A 75 -2.69 -2.36 17.06
CA LEU A 75 -2.89 -3.13 18.29
C LEU A 75 -4.06 -2.57 19.12
N SER A 76 -4.18 -1.24 19.21
CA SER A 76 -5.34 -0.60 19.84
C SER A 76 -6.64 -0.90 19.09
N HIS A 77 -6.60 -0.96 17.77
CA HIS A 77 -7.76 -1.34 16.94
C HIS A 77 -8.19 -2.79 17.23
N PHE A 78 -7.26 -3.73 17.26
CA PHE A 78 -7.55 -5.13 17.56
C PHE A 78 -8.13 -5.31 18.97
N GLY A 79 -7.62 -4.58 19.96
CA GLY A 79 -8.16 -4.61 21.31
C GLY A 79 -9.61 -4.12 21.44
N ARG A 80 -10.05 -3.22 20.55
CA ARG A 80 -11.42 -2.65 20.57
C ARG A 80 -12.38 -3.37 19.64
N ASN A 81 -11.92 -3.78 18.47
CA ASN A 81 -12.76 -4.25 17.36
C ASN A 81 -12.51 -5.73 17.02
N GLY A 82 -11.62 -6.41 17.77
CA GLY A 82 -11.21 -7.78 17.48
C GLY A 82 -10.39 -7.88 16.19
N ALA A 83 -10.17 -9.10 15.73
CA ALA A 83 -9.39 -9.44 14.57
C ALA A 83 -10.09 -9.00 13.26
N ARG A 84 -10.10 -7.71 12.98
CA ARG A 84 -10.64 -7.09 11.77
C ARG A 84 -9.68 -6.09 11.19
N ASP A 85 -9.52 -6.14 9.87
CA ASP A 85 -8.71 -5.17 9.15
C ASP A 85 -9.41 -3.80 9.10
N PRO A 86 -8.74 -2.71 9.51
CA PRO A 86 -9.35 -1.38 9.54
C PRO A 86 -9.77 -0.83 8.17
N LEU A 87 -9.01 -1.13 7.12
CA LEU A 87 -9.27 -0.64 5.76
C LEU A 87 -10.40 -1.40 5.09
N THR A 88 -10.34 -2.73 5.14
CA THR A 88 -11.26 -3.59 4.40
C THR A 88 -12.44 -4.08 5.23
N ARG A 89 -12.38 -3.94 6.55
CA ARG A 89 -13.34 -4.48 7.54
C ARG A 89 -13.51 -6.00 7.50
N ARG A 90 -12.65 -6.70 6.77
CA ARG A 90 -12.67 -8.16 6.70
C ARG A 90 -12.18 -8.75 8.02
N ALA A 91 -12.77 -9.88 8.41
CA ALA A 91 -12.27 -10.67 9.51
C ALA A 91 -10.90 -11.25 9.13
N LEU A 92 -9.98 -11.21 10.06
CA LEU A 92 -8.64 -11.76 9.94
C LEU A 92 -8.59 -13.10 10.66
N SER A 93 -7.79 -14.02 10.15
CA SER A 93 -7.53 -15.32 10.78
C SER A 93 -6.53 -15.17 11.94
N SER A 94 -5.71 -14.12 11.90
CA SER A 94 -4.71 -13.83 12.90
C SER A 94 -4.47 -12.32 13.02
N THR A 95 -4.20 -11.86 14.23
CA THR A 95 -3.78 -10.47 14.51
C THR A 95 -2.26 -10.30 14.46
N LYS A 96 -1.54 -11.30 13.93
CA LYS A 96 -0.09 -11.24 13.82
C LYS A 96 0.37 -10.07 12.97
N VAL A 97 1.29 -9.29 13.53
CA VAL A 97 1.95 -8.18 12.86
C VAL A 97 3.45 -8.41 12.80
N MET A 98 4.08 -7.87 11.77
CA MET A 98 5.54 -7.93 11.62
C MET A 98 6.07 -6.53 11.33
N THR A 99 7.24 -6.21 11.86
CA THR A 99 7.91 -4.93 11.58
C THR A 99 8.25 -4.81 10.10
N LEU A 100 7.85 -3.72 9.47
CA LEU A 100 8.11 -3.45 8.06
C LEU A 100 9.37 -2.62 7.90
N TRP A 101 10.52 -3.28 7.89
CA TRP A 101 11.83 -2.66 7.80
C TRP A 101 12.02 -1.79 6.56
N SER A 102 11.47 -2.20 5.43
CA SER A 102 11.54 -1.43 4.19
C SER A 102 10.88 -0.06 4.35
N MET A 103 9.71 0.01 4.96
CA MET A 103 9.02 1.27 5.22
C MET A 103 9.80 2.13 6.23
N ARG A 104 10.36 1.54 7.29
CA ARG A 104 11.21 2.27 8.24
C ARG A 104 12.39 2.93 7.55
N ASN A 105 13.03 2.22 6.62
CA ASN A 105 14.15 2.78 5.86
C ASN A 105 13.72 3.94 4.96
N VAL A 106 12.53 3.87 4.35
CA VAL A 106 12.00 4.96 3.52
C VAL A 106 11.67 6.18 4.37
N VAL A 107 11.02 5.99 5.52
CA VAL A 107 10.76 7.09 6.47
C VAL A 107 12.06 7.73 6.95
N GLN A 108 13.07 6.92 7.32
CA GLN A 108 14.37 7.44 7.72
C GLN A 108 15.03 8.25 6.61
N ALA A 109 15.00 7.74 5.37
CA ALA A 109 15.56 8.45 4.23
C ALA A 109 14.83 9.79 3.95
N TRP A 110 13.54 9.85 4.21
CA TRP A 110 12.78 11.10 4.11
C TRP A 110 13.20 12.08 5.21
N LEU A 111 13.30 11.62 6.46
CA LEU A 111 13.77 12.44 7.59
C LEU A 111 15.18 13.01 7.35
N ASP A 112 16.07 12.22 6.76
CA ASP A 112 17.44 12.64 6.46
C ASP A 112 17.49 13.74 5.39
N LYS A 113 16.54 13.74 4.45
CA LYS A 113 16.39 14.77 3.42
C LYS A 113 15.76 16.05 3.96
N HIS A 114 14.97 15.96 5.03
CA HIS A 114 14.22 17.09 5.62
C HIS A 114 14.67 17.35 7.07
N PRO A 115 15.90 17.78 7.30
CA PRO A 115 16.47 17.88 8.65
C PRO A 115 15.77 18.91 9.54
N SER A 116 15.06 19.87 8.96
CA SER A 116 14.33 20.94 9.66
C SER A 116 12.89 20.56 9.99
N VAL A 117 12.36 19.47 9.39
CA VAL A 117 10.96 19.08 9.55
C VAL A 117 10.83 18.01 10.62
N THR A 118 9.91 18.19 11.55
CA THR A 118 9.46 17.14 12.48
C THR A 118 8.08 16.69 12.02
N PRO A 119 7.88 15.39 11.73
CA PRO A 119 6.58 14.89 11.28
C PRO A 119 5.44 15.23 12.25
N ASP A 120 4.26 15.45 11.70
CA ASP A 120 3.07 15.77 12.47
C ASP A 120 2.76 14.67 13.50
N GLY A 121 2.52 15.10 14.74
CA GLY A 121 2.19 14.19 15.83
C GLY A 121 3.40 13.47 16.46
N TRP A 122 4.63 13.77 16.01
CA TRP A 122 5.83 13.24 16.63
C TRP A 122 6.37 14.20 17.70
N ASP A 123 6.83 13.63 18.81
CA ASP A 123 7.50 14.36 19.90
C ASP A 123 9.01 14.51 19.66
N SER A 124 9.59 13.65 18.80
CA SER A 124 10.99 13.66 18.40
C SER A 124 11.14 13.14 16.98
N ARG A 125 12.26 13.45 16.32
CA ARG A 125 12.54 12.99 14.93
C ARG A 125 13.08 11.57 14.85
N GLU A 126 12.93 10.78 15.90
CA GLU A 126 13.47 9.43 15.97
C GLU A 126 12.37 8.40 15.73
N LEU A 127 12.70 7.40 14.93
CA LEU A 127 11.87 6.20 14.79
C LEU A 127 11.83 5.46 16.13
N LEU A 128 10.68 4.95 16.51
CA LEU A 128 10.57 4.09 17.69
C LEU A 128 11.37 2.79 17.46
N GLU A 129 12.05 2.33 18.51
CA GLU A 129 12.67 1.00 18.47
C GLU A 129 11.58 -0.04 18.17
N PRO A 130 11.81 -0.94 17.19
CA PRO A 130 10.86 -1.99 16.91
C PRO A 130 10.73 -2.89 18.14
N SER A 131 9.51 -3.12 18.58
CA SER A 131 9.27 -4.04 19.68
C SER A 131 9.88 -5.41 19.34
N LYS A 132 10.68 -5.95 20.22
CA LYS A 132 11.28 -7.28 20.06
C LYS A 132 10.24 -8.40 20.10
N ASP A 133 9.07 -8.05 20.56
CA ASP A 133 7.89 -8.90 20.49
C ASP A 133 7.21 -8.68 19.14
N ASP A 134 7.64 -9.43 18.12
CA ASP A 134 6.80 -9.72 16.97
C ASP A 134 5.63 -10.56 17.49
N GLY A 135 4.74 -9.84 18.25
CA GLY A 135 3.74 -10.45 19.09
C GLY A 135 2.68 -11.15 18.26
N THR A 136 2.74 -12.43 18.26
CA THR A 136 1.51 -13.19 18.35
C THR A 136 0.82 -12.72 19.63
N PHE A 137 -0.28 -12.01 19.49
CA PHE A 137 -1.29 -11.99 20.53
C PHE A 137 -1.93 -13.37 20.47
N ASP A 138 -1.23 -14.36 21.01
CA ASP A 138 -1.83 -15.62 21.32
C ASP A 138 -2.72 -15.35 22.52
N ASP A 139 -4.03 -15.30 22.27
CA ASP A 139 -5.08 -15.31 23.29
C ASP A 139 -5.18 -16.74 23.90
N GLU A 140 -4.05 -17.34 24.19
CA GLU A 140 -3.98 -18.54 24.99
C GLU A 140 -2.88 -18.37 26.04
N GLY A 141 -3.33 -18.15 27.27
CA GLY A 141 -2.49 -18.05 28.42
C GLY A 141 -1.56 -19.24 28.56
N ASP A 142 -0.30 -19.00 28.26
CA ASP A 142 0.78 -19.72 28.93
C ASP A 142 1.96 -18.79 29.18
N VAL A 143 1.86 -18.08 30.28
CA VAL A 143 2.95 -17.30 30.89
C VAL A 143 3.82 -18.22 31.73
N GLY A 144 4.38 -19.26 31.17
CA GLY A 144 5.02 -20.20 32.07
C GLY A 144 6.19 -21.01 31.58
N VAL A 145 6.96 -20.67 30.57
CA VAL A 145 8.23 -21.41 30.35
C VAL A 145 9.27 -20.61 29.57
N LEU A 146 9.79 -19.52 30.06
CA LEU A 146 11.11 -19.03 29.63
C LEU A 146 11.82 -18.22 30.77
N ARG A 147 11.84 -18.76 31.95
CA ARG A 147 12.64 -18.19 33.06
C ARG A 147 13.78 -19.10 33.56
N THR A 148 14.23 -20.07 32.78
CA THR A 148 15.26 -21.00 33.22
C THR A 148 16.45 -21.20 32.29
N TRP A 149 16.88 -20.14 31.58
CA TRP A 149 18.16 -20.21 30.85
C TRP A 149 19.19 -19.17 31.32
N ARG A 150 19.17 -18.80 32.58
CA ARG A 150 20.20 -17.91 33.12
C ARG A 150 20.76 -18.37 34.48
N ALA A 151 21.01 -19.64 34.61
CA ALA A 151 21.74 -20.15 35.76
C ALA A 151 22.46 -21.45 35.43
N MET A 152 23.44 -21.40 34.52
CA MET A 152 24.54 -22.38 34.47
C MET A 152 25.61 -21.85 33.51
N CYS A 153 26.48 -20.97 34.00
CA CYS A 153 27.92 -20.86 33.77
C CYS A 153 28.47 -19.84 34.75
#